data_7189deb528b90dfde86e2ddd88e52ee1
#
_entry.id   7189deb528b90dfde86e2ddd88e52ee1
#
_cell.length_a   1.000
_cell.length_b   1.000
_cell.length_c   1.000
_cell.angle_alpha   90.00
_cell.angle_beta   90.00
_cell.angle_gamma   90.00
#
_symmetry.space_group_name_H-M   'P 1'
#
loop_
_entity.id
_entity.type
_entity.pdbx_description
1 polymer ?
#
loop_
_entity_poly.entity_id
_entity_poly.type
_entity_poly.pdbx_seq_one_letter_code
_entity_poly.pdbx_strand_id
1 'polypeptide(L)'
;MKIGVCGGVAKAPIIKALGYDYVEENMFKIASLSESEFNETVEFYKNLDIPVYSFNGFFGGDITIYGEGSLDEIREYAALALKRAHALGGKVCVIGSGKARAIPDGVSLEFARERFVEVVSICCDIADGYGIRIVVEPLNSGETNFINTVSEAAEIAKLTGKRNAGSLVDFFHFAYEKENDGGIVNNGDTLMHAHLARPDDRYAPKLEDAETVARWIGLLKSINYTGALSVESKYKDFEAEITEARKCFDGIVL
;
A
#
# COMPACT_ATOMS: atom_id res chain seq x y z
N MET A 1 1.82 4.49 16.39
CA MET A 1 1.56 4.04 15.00
C MET A 1 0.06 3.81 14.85
N LYS A 2 -0.55 4.17 13.70
CA LYS A 2 -1.97 3.90 13.42
C LYS A 2 -2.11 2.51 12.81
N ILE A 3 -3.19 1.80 13.15
CA ILE A 3 -3.51 0.48 12.59
C ILE A 3 -4.82 0.58 11.78
N GLY A 4 -4.77 0.19 10.52
CA GLY A 4 -5.90 0.16 9.62
C GLY A 4 -6.15 -1.22 9.01
N VAL A 5 -7.15 -1.29 8.14
CA VAL A 5 -7.50 -2.53 7.42
C VAL A 5 -7.82 -2.20 5.96
N CYS A 6 -7.32 -3.02 5.04
CA CYS A 6 -7.71 -3.03 3.64
C CYS A 6 -9.10 -3.65 3.51
N GLY A 7 -10.14 -2.81 3.41
CA GLY A 7 -11.52 -3.32 3.50
C GLY A 7 -12.52 -2.71 2.51
N GLY A 8 -12.34 -1.45 2.15
CA GLY A 8 -13.27 -0.73 1.31
C GLY A 8 -14.61 -0.36 1.97
N VAL A 9 -15.45 0.39 1.23
CA VAL A 9 -16.73 0.97 1.70
C VAL A 9 -17.60 -0.04 2.45
N ALA A 10 -17.80 -1.23 1.88
CA ALA A 10 -18.73 -2.22 2.46
C ALA A 10 -18.28 -2.76 3.83
N LYS A 11 -17.00 -2.69 4.12
CA LYS A 11 -16.40 -3.23 5.36
C LYS A 11 -16.06 -2.13 6.38
N ALA A 12 -16.07 -0.88 5.96
CA ALA A 12 -15.71 0.26 6.81
C ALA A 12 -16.49 0.35 8.13
N PRO A 13 -17.82 0.05 8.20
CA PRO A 13 -18.55 0.06 9.47
C PRO A 13 -18.01 -0.95 10.48
N ILE A 14 -17.64 -2.15 10.02
CA ILE A 14 -17.08 -3.21 10.87
C ILE A 14 -15.67 -2.78 11.36
N ILE A 15 -14.84 -2.26 10.46
CA ILE A 15 -13.50 -1.77 10.77
C ILE A 15 -13.57 -0.69 11.87
N LYS A 16 -14.51 0.27 11.73
CA LYS A 16 -14.74 1.29 12.75
C LYS A 16 -15.19 0.71 14.09
N ALA A 17 -16.19 -0.19 14.06
CA ALA A 17 -16.75 -0.79 15.27
C ALA A 17 -15.71 -1.57 16.09
N LEU A 18 -14.71 -2.15 15.42
CA LEU A 18 -13.61 -2.86 16.06
C LEU A 18 -12.47 -1.95 16.54
N GLY A 19 -12.60 -0.63 16.39
CA GLY A 19 -11.63 0.33 16.90
C GLY A 19 -10.32 0.41 16.11
N TYR A 20 -10.34 0.09 14.82
CA TYR A 20 -9.25 0.40 13.93
C TYR A 20 -9.22 1.90 13.61
N ASP A 21 -8.02 2.44 13.35
CA ASP A 21 -7.83 3.88 13.21
C ASP A 21 -8.25 4.43 11.85
N TYR A 22 -8.27 3.60 10.80
CA TYR A 22 -8.59 4.02 9.44
C TYR A 22 -8.92 2.83 8.52
N VAL A 23 -9.48 3.17 7.37
CA VAL A 23 -9.69 2.24 6.24
C VAL A 23 -8.62 2.49 5.18
N GLU A 24 -8.09 1.41 4.61
CA GLU A 24 -7.35 1.45 3.36
C GLU A 24 -8.25 1.01 2.21
N GLU A 25 -8.40 1.87 1.21
CA GLU A 25 -9.22 1.64 0.03
C GLU A 25 -8.41 1.09 -1.14
N ASN A 26 -9.08 0.45 -2.09
CA ASN A 26 -8.45 0.08 -3.36
C ASN A 26 -8.55 1.24 -4.35
N MET A 27 -7.39 1.80 -4.75
CA MET A 27 -7.35 2.99 -5.60
C MET A 27 -7.99 2.77 -6.97
N PHE A 28 -7.73 1.64 -7.60
CA PHE A 28 -8.31 1.35 -8.91
C PHE A 28 -9.85 1.32 -8.85
N LYS A 29 -10.43 0.72 -7.80
CA LYS A 29 -11.88 0.72 -7.60
C LYS A 29 -12.41 2.14 -7.41
N ILE A 30 -11.77 2.95 -6.58
CA ILE A 30 -12.17 4.35 -6.35
C ILE A 30 -12.05 5.18 -7.64
N ALA A 31 -10.97 4.99 -8.41
CA ALA A 31 -10.77 5.68 -9.67
C ALA A 31 -11.79 5.27 -10.77
N SER A 32 -12.32 4.06 -10.68
CA SER A 32 -13.27 3.52 -11.67
C SER A 32 -14.74 3.88 -11.39
N LEU A 33 -15.06 4.48 -10.24
CA LEU A 33 -16.42 4.89 -9.90
C LEU A 33 -16.92 5.99 -10.87
N SER A 34 -18.19 6.02 -11.17
CA SER A 34 -18.83 7.19 -11.76
C SER A 34 -18.76 8.38 -10.79
N GLU A 35 -18.99 9.60 -11.27
CA GLU A 35 -18.98 10.78 -10.39
C GLU A 35 -20.09 10.69 -9.31
N SER A 36 -21.25 10.10 -9.63
CA SER A 36 -22.34 9.91 -8.64
C SER A 36 -21.91 8.95 -7.53
N GLU A 37 -21.40 7.76 -7.90
CA GLU A 37 -20.94 6.75 -6.95
C GLU A 37 -19.77 7.27 -6.11
N PHE A 38 -18.87 8.04 -6.70
CA PHE A 38 -17.78 8.65 -5.97
C PHE A 38 -18.28 9.67 -4.94
N ASN A 39 -19.22 10.54 -5.30
CA ASN A 39 -19.80 11.51 -4.37
C ASN A 39 -20.55 10.81 -3.22
N GLU A 40 -21.28 9.74 -3.51
CA GLU A 40 -21.94 8.90 -2.49
C GLU A 40 -20.90 8.26 -1.55
N THR A 41 -19.76 7.81 -2.09
CA THR A 41 -18.64 7.26 -1.30
C THR A 41 -18.04 8.31 -0.37
N VAL A 42 -17.84 9.55 -0.84
CA VAL A 42 -17.33 10.66 -0.02
C VAL A 42 -18.29 10.95 1.14
N GLU A 43 -19.58 11.11 0.86
CA GLU A 43 -20.59 11.36 1.91
C GLU A 43 -20.73 10.16 2.87
N PHE A 44 -20.59 8.93 2.38
CA PHE A 44 -20.59 7.75 3.23
C PHE A 44 -19.47 7.80 4.26
N TYR A 45 -18.20 8.03 3.86
CA TYR A 45 -17.07 8.09 4.78
C TYR A 45 -17.15 9.26 5.74
N LYS A 46 -17.63 10.41 5.26
CA LYS A 46 -17.88 11.58 6.10
C LYS A 46 -18.90 11.31 7.21
N ASN A 47 -20.01 10.64 6.87
CA ASN A 47 -21.05 10.28 7.84
C ASN A 47 -20.62 9.14 8.77
N LEU A 48 -19.83 8.20 8.28
CA LEU A 48 -19.31 7.10 9.09
C LEU A 48 -18.24 7.58 10.08
N ASP A 49 -17.60 8.72 9.84
CA ASP A 49 -16.56 9.29 10.71
C ASP A 49 -15.40 8.31 10.98
N ILE A 50 -14.88 7.71 9.92
CA ILE A 50 -13.61 6.96 9.91
C ILE A 50 -12.76 7.45 8.74
N PRO A 51 -11.48 7.81 8.94
CA PRO A 51 -10.65 8.30 7.86
C PRO A 51 -10.32 7.19 6.85
N VAL A 52 -10.27 7.56 5.56
CA VAL A 52 -9.56 6.81 4.54
C VAL A 52 -8.14 7.36 4.49
N TYR A 53 -7.17 6.62 5.03
CA TYR A 53 -5.81 7.11 5.20
C TYR A 53 -4.89 6.72 4.04
N SER A 54 -5.02 5.48 3.55
CA SER A 54 -4.18 4.91 2.51
C SER A 54 -4.99 4.23 1.42
N PHE A 55 -4.33 4.01 0.28
CA PHE A 55 -4.92 3.37 -0.89
C PHE A 55 -3.94 2.37 -1.49
N ASN A 56 -4.32 1.10 -1.55
CA ASN A 56 -3.57 0.06 -2.26
C ASN A 56 -4.04 -0.11 -3.71
N GLY A 57 -3.38 -1.00 -4.47
CA GLY A 57 -3.81 -1.35 -5.82
C GLY A 57 -3.92 -0.16 -6.75
N PHE A 58 -2.87 0.68 -6.81
CA PHE A 58 -2.89 1.95 -7.54
C PHE A 58 -3.25 1.77 -9.01
N PHE A 59 -2.53 0.92 -9.74
CA PHE A 59 -2.86 0.57 -11.12
C PHE A 59 -3.66 -0.73 -11.17
N GLY A 60 -4.67 -0.77 -12.02
CA GLY A 60 -5.49 -1.95 -12.25
C GLY A 60 -5.95 -2.04 -13.69
N GLY A 61 -6.76 -3.05 -14.00
CA GLY A 61 -7.25 -3.27 -15.36
C GLY A 61 -6.12 -3.59 -16.32
N ASP A 62 -6.08 -2.88 -17.45
CA ASP A 62 -5.11 -3.08 -18.54
C ASP A 62 -4.00 -2.02 -18.54
N ILE A 63 -3.90 -1.21 -17.48
CA ILE A 63 -2.82 -0.23 -17.37
C ILE A 63 -1.48 -0.96 -17.30
N THR A 64 -0.59 -0.61 -18.21
CA THR A 64 0.81 -1.06 -18.25
C THR A 64 1.75 0.13 -18.24
N ILE A 65 2.90 -0.02 -17.57
CA ILE A 65 3.93 1.03 -17.58
C ILE A 65 4.81 0.97 -18.83
N TYR A 66 4.64 -0.06 -19.65
CA TYR A 66 5.40 -0.27 -20.88
C TYR A 66 4.48 -0.05 -22.10
N GLY A 67 5.09 0.42 -23.19
CA GLY A 67 4.38 0.66 -24.44
C GLY A 67 4.38 2.13 -24.84
N GLU A 68 4.02 2.36 -26.09
CA GLU A 68 3.87 3.71 -26.65
C GLU A 68 2.63 4.39 -26.04
N GLY A 69 2.75 5.64 -25.62
CA GLY A 69 1.65 6.40 -25.00
C GLY A 69 1.36 6.07 -23.52
N SER A 70 1.98 5.03 -22.96
CA SER A 70 1.67 4.59 -21.58
C SER A 70 1.86 5.68 -20.51
N LEU A 71 2.83 6.59 -20.70
CA LEU A 71 3.08 7.66 -19.73
C LEU A 71 1.98 8.72 -19.71
N ASP A 72 1.36 9.03 -20.86
CA ASP A 72 0.25 9.97 -20.94
C ASP A 72 -1.01 9.37 -20.30
N GLU A 73 -1.29 8.09 -20.57
CA GLU A 73 -2.37 7.36 -19.90
C GLU A 73 -2.18 7.28 -18.39
N ILE A 74 -0.96 7.02 -17.94
CA ILE A 74 -0.62 7.01 -16.51
C ILE A 74 -0.82 8.38 -15.88
N ARG A 75 -0.43 9.46 -16.58
CA ARG A 75 -0.60 10.84 -16.09
C ARG A 75 -2.07 11.20 -15.93
N GLU A 76 -2.90 10.89 -16.91
CA GLU A 76 -4.34 11.14 -16.87
C GLU A 76 -5.01 10.32 -15.75
N TYR A 77 -4.68 9.04 -15.67
CA TYR A 77 -5.19 8.17 -14.61
C TYR A 77 -4.77 8.65 -13.22
N ALA A 78 -3.48 8.94 -13.02
CA ALA A 78 -2.95 9.39 -11.74
C ALA A 78 -3.57 10.73 -11.31
N ALA A 79 -3.84 11.64 -12.25
CA ALA A 79 -4.51 12.90 -11.95
C ALA A 79 -5.92 12.69 -11.38
N LEU A 80 -6.71 11.78 -11.97
CA LEU A 80 -8.04 11.42 -11.47
C LEU A 80 -7.95 10.68 -10.12
N ALA A 81 -7.10 9.65 -10.05
CA ALA A 81 -6.97 8.80 -8.86
C ALA A 81 -6.54 9.61 -7.63
N LEU A 82 -5.51 10.45 -7.76
CA LEU A 82 -4.98 11.26 -6.66
C LEU A 82 -5.91 12.40 -6.25
N LYS A 83 -6.65 12.99 -7.18
CA LYS A 83 -7.74 13.92 -6.87
C LYS A 83 -8.81 13.27 -6.00
N ARG A 84 -9.21 12.03 -6.34
CA ARG A 84 -10.19 11.25 -5.57
C ARG A 84 -9.66 10.82 -4.21
N ALA A 85 -8.38 10.37 -4.16
CA ALA A 85 -7.71 10.08 -2.89
C ALA A 85 -7.70 11.29 -1.95
N HIS A 86 -7.36 12.46 -2.47
CA HIS A 86 -7.37 13.71 -1.71
C HIS A 86 -8.77 14.05 -1.17
N ALA A 87 -9.81 13.93 -2.00
CA ALA A 87 -11.19 14.21 -1.60
C ALA A 87 -11.69 13.28 -0.47
N LEU A 88 -11.18 12.04 -0.40
CA LEU A 88 -11.43 11.09 0.69
C LEU A 88 -10.52 11.30 1.91
N GLY A 89 -9.57 12.24 1.86
CA GLY A 89 -8.66 12.54 2.97
C GLY A 89 -7.35 11.76 2.96
N GLY A 90 -7.06 11.05 1.87
CA GLY A 90 -5.89 10.17 1.71
C GLY A 90 -4.55 10.86 1.98
N LYS A 91 -3.62 10.09 2.52
CA LYS A 91 -2.25 10.51 2.85
C LYS A 91 -1.18 9.65 2.17
N VAL A 92 -1.53 8.43 1.79
CA VAL A 92 -0.60 7.47 1.18
C VAL A 92 -1.30 6.75 0.04
N CYS A 93 -0.63 6.63 -1.12
CA CYS A 93 -1.04 5.76 -2.22
C CYS A 93 0.07 4.76 -2.51
N VAL A 94 -0.31 3.48 -2.57
CA VAL A 94 0.61 2.35 -2.70
C VAL A 94 0.65 1.84 -4.13
N ILE A 95 1.82 1.90 -4.77
CA ILE A 95 2.08 1.30 -6.07
C ILE A 95 2.68 -0.10 -5.86
N GLY A 96 1.80 -1.09 -5.66
CA GLY A 96 2.13 -2.51 -5.69
C GLY A 96 1.98 -3.07 -7.12
N SER A 97 0.78 -3.11 -7.63
CA SER A 97 0.37 -3.32 -9.03
C SER A 97 1.29 -4.21 -9.88
N GLY A 98 1.54 -5.45 -9.41
CA GLY A 98 2.53 -6.36 -9.99
C GLY A 98 2.36 -6.61 -11.49
N LYS A 99 1.10 -6.80 -11.96
CA LYS A 99 0.79 -6.99 -13.39
C LYS A 99 1.17 -5.78 -14.24
N ALA A 100 0.93 -4.56 -13.75
CA ALA A 100 1.21 -3.33 -14.50
C ALA A 100 2.70 -3.10 -14.71
N ARG A 101 3.54 -3.53 -13.74
CA ARG A 101 4.99 -3.32 -13.74
C ARG A 101 5.82 -4.53 -14.09
N ALA A 102 5.21 -5.72 -14.26
CA ALA A 102 5.95 -6.91 -14.69
C ALA A 102 6.70 -6.64 -15.99
N ILE A 103 7.99 -6.96 -16.01
CA ILE A 103 8.86 -6.71 -17.17
C ILE A 103 8.47 -7.68 -18.28
N PRO A 104 8.02 -7.17 -19.46
CA PRO A 104 7.71 -8.01 -20.60
C PRO A 104 8.95 -8.65 -21.23
N ASP A 105 8.77 -9.73 -21.98
CA ASP A 105 9.83 -10.34 -22.76
C ASP A 105 10.49 -9.31 -23.71
N GLY A 106 11.81 -9.32 -23.74
CA GLY A 106 12.60 -8.41 -24.59
C GLY A 106 12.85 -7.00 -24.01
N VAL A 107 12.26 -6.66 -22.87
CA VAL A 107 12.55 -5.42 -22.14
C VAL A 107 13.71 -5.65 -21.18
N SER A 108 14.73 -4.78 -21.21
CA SER A 108 15.85 -4.87 -20.27
C SER A 108 15.47 -4.39 -18.87
N LEU A 109 16.11 -4.94 -17.85
CA LEU A 109 15.92 -4.52 -16.46
C LEU A 109 16.27 -3.03 -16.26
N GLU A 110 17.31 -2.55 -16.94
CA GLU A 110 17.73 -1.14 -16.89
C GLU A 110 16.62 -0.22 -17.39
N PHE A 111 16.08 -0.49 -18.59
CA PHE A 111 14.95 0.25 -19.13
C PHE A 111 13.72 0.17 -18.23
N ALA A 112 13.41 -1.01 -17.70
CA ALA A 112 12.27 -1.19 -16.81
C ALA A 112 12.42 -0.35 -15.53
N ARG A 113 13.63 -0.28 -14.97
CA ARG A 113 13.93 0.55 -13.80
C ARG A 113 13.77 2.03 -14.10
N GLU A 114 14.37 2.53 -15.19
CA GLU A 114 14.23 3.94 -15.61
C GLU A 114 12.77 4.32 -15.85
N ARG A 115 12.04 3.47 -16.55
CA ARG A 115 10.61 3.66 -16.83
C ARG A 115 9.78 3.72 -15.54
N PHE A 116 10.04 2.83 -14.60
CA PHE A 116 9.28 2.81 -13.35
C PHE A 116 9.62 4.00 -12.44
N VAL A 117 10.86 4.45 -12.41
CA VAL A 117 11.26 5.70 -11.73
C VAL A 117 10.52 6.90 -12.34
N GLU A 118 10.38 6.95 -13.66
CA GLU A 118 9.63 8.01 -14.35
C GLU A 118 8.14 7.97 -13.97
N VAL A 119 7.52 6.78 -13.96
CA VAL A 119 6.12 6.59 -13.55
C VAL A 119 5.89 7.03 -12.10
N VAL A 120 6.74 6.60 -11.17
CA VAL A 120 6.64 7.00 -9.76
C VAL A 120 6.84 8.51 -9.62
N SER A 121 7.77 9.11 -10.38
CA SER A 121 8.01 10.55 -10.37
C SER A 121 6.79 11.33 -10.85
N ILE A 122 6.12 10.89 -11.92
CA ILE A 122 4.86 11.49 -12.40
C ILE A 122 3.80 11.45 -11.31
N CYS A 123 3.61 10.30 -10.67
CA CYS A 123 2.65 10.17 -9.58
C CYS A 123 3.00 11.08 -8.40
N CYS A 124 4.28 11.20 -8.05
CA CYS A 124 4.75 12.07 -6.97
C CYS A 124 4.50 13.55 -7.27
N ASP A 125 4.77 14.00 -8.50
CA ASP A 125 4.55 15.40 -8.89
C ASP A 125 3.08 15.80 -8.79
N ILE A 126 2.16 14.91 -9.19
CA ILE A 126 0.72 15.14 -9.06
C ILE A 126 0.30 15.08 -7.58
N ALA A 127 0.82 14.12 -6.82
CA ALA A 127 0.48 13.88 -5.42
C ALA A 127 0.97 15.00 -4.48
N ASP A 128 2.07 15.69 -4.83
CA ASP A 128 2.65 16.75 -3.99
C ASP A 128 1.65 17.90 -3.75
N GLY A 129 0.90 18.28 -4.78
CA GLY A 129 -0.15 19.31 -4.68
C GLY A 129 -1.30 18.93 -3.73
N TYR A 130 -1.44 17.66 -3.38
CA TYR A 130 -2.45 17.12 -2.46
C TYR A 130 -1.89 16.73 -1.10
N GLY A 131 -0.57 16.83 -0.89
CA GLY A 131 0.10 16.38 0.32
C GLY A 131 0.01 14.86 0.52
N ILE A 132 -0.01 14.09 -0.58
CA ILE A 132 -0.07 12.63 -0.61
C ILE A 132 1.34 12.07 -0.87
N ARG A 133 1.67 11.00 -0.17
CA ARG A 133 2.90 10.23 -0.39
C ARG A 133 2.62 9.07 -1.35
N ILE A 134 3.55 8.83 -2.25
CA ILE A 134 3.54 7.67 -3.15
C ILE A 134 4.56 6.67 -2.60
N VAL A 135 4.14 5.45 -2.34
CA VAL A 135 5.02 4.42 -1.81
C VAL A 135 5.08 3.23 -2.78
N VAL A 136 6.29 2.74 -3.00
CA VAL A 136 6.53 1.54 -3.80
C VAL A 136 6.47 0.33 -2.89
N GLU A 137 5.63 -0.63 -3.24
CA GLU A 137 5.50 -1.89 -2.53
C GLU A 137 6.28 -2.98 -3.26
N PRO A 138 7.24 -3.64 -2.60
CA PRO A 138 7.82 -4.87 -3.12
C PRO A 138 6.80 -6.00 -3.03
N LEU A 139 6.63 -6.75 -4.11
CA LEU A 139 5.77 -7.94 -4.15
C LEU A 139 6.63 -9.18 -4.28
N ASN A 140 6.15 -10.32 -3.79
CA ASN A 140 6.90 -11.56 -3.91
C ASN A 140 7.11 -11.98 -5.39
N SER A 141 8.16 -12.76 -5.62
CA SER A 141 8.58 -13.24 -6.94
C SER A 141 7.57 -14.16 -7.64
N GLY A 142 6.58 -14.67 -6.89
CA GLY A 142 5.45 -15.39 -7.46
C GLY A 142 4.38 -14.48 -8.08
N GLU A 143 4.34 -13.20 -7.72
CA GLU A 143 3.37 -12.22 -8.23
C GLU A 143 3.95 -11.29 -9.30
N THR A 144 5.25 -11.02 -9.27
CA THR A 144 5.91 -10.16 -10.27
C THR A 144 7.40 -10.50 -10.39
N ASN A 145 7.99 -10.21 -11.53
CA ASN A 145 9.42 -10.37 -11.81
C ASN A 145 10.23 -9.08 -11.58
N PHE A 146 9.64 -8.08 -10.88
CA PHE A 146 10.29 -6.77 -10.74
C PHE A 146 9.94 -6.10 -9.41
N ILE A 147 10.96 -5.72 -8.65
CA ILE A 147 10.89 -5.11 -7.31
C ILE A 147 10.27 -6.09 -6.32
N ASN A 148 11.11 -7.00 -5.83
CA ASN A 148 10.70 -8.08 -4.93
C ASN A 148 11.20 -7.88 -3.49
N THR A 149 12.06 -6.89 -3.24
CA THR A 149 12.62 -6.63 -1.91
C THR A 149 12.38 -5.18 -1.46
N VAL A 150 12.36 -4.99 -0.12
CA VAL A 150 12.26 -3.64 0.48
C VAL A 150 13.41 -2.74 -0.01
N SER A 151 14.61 -3.30 -0.18
CA SER A 151 15.77 -2.55 -0.68
C SER A 151 15.59 -2.06 -2.11
N GLU A 152 15.03 -2.90 -3.01
CA GLU A 152 14.72 -2.50 -4.39
C GLU A 152 13.65 -1.40 -4.43
N ALA A 153 12.59 -1.52 -3.63
CA ALA A 153 11.56 -0.49 -3.52
C ALA A 153 12.13 0.85 -3.00
N ALA A 154 13.00 0.79 -1.99
CA ALA A 154 13.69 1.95 -1.44
C ALA A 154 14.63 2.61 -2.47
N GLU A 155 15.31 1.81 -3.29
CA GLU A 155 16.16 2.31 -4.37
C GLU A 155 15.35 3.10 -5.40
N ILE A 156 14.21 2.56 -5.85
CA ILE A 156 13.30 3.27 -6.75
C ILE A 156 12.87 4.61 -6.14
N ALA A 157 12.42 4.61 -4.89
CA ALA A 157 12.00 5.83 -4.21
C ALA A 157 13.13 6.88 -4.18
N LYS A 158 14.36 6.48 -3.85
CA LYS A 158 15.54 7.37 -3.83
C LYS A 158 15.88 7.92 -5.21
N LEU A 159 15.80 7.08 -6.26
CA LEU A 159 16.10 7.48 -7.63
C LEU A 159 15.14 8.54 -8.20
N THR A 160 13.89 8.62 -7.70
CA THR A 160 12.97 9.70 -8.10
C THR A 160 13.44 11.09 -7.66
N GLY A 161 14.21 11.20 -6.59
CA GLY A 161 14.59 12.47 -5.96
C GLY A 161 13.41 13.23 -5.34
N LYS A 162 12.21 12.63 -5.23
CA LYS A 162 11.00 13.28 -4.72
C LYS A 162 10.86 13.06 -3.22
N ARG A 163 10.53 14.12 -2.45
CA ARG A 163 10.36 14.05 -0.99
C ARG A 163 9.15 13.24 -0.54
N ASN A 164 8.14 13.12 -1.40
CA ASN A 164 6.91 12.36 -1.16
C ASN A 164 6.94 10.96 -1.78
N ALA A 165 8.10 10.52 -2.33
CA ALA A 165 8.35 9.15 -2.72
C ALA A 165 8.90 8.34 -1.54
N GLY A 166 8.38 7.15 -1.33
CA GLY A 166 8.85 6.23 -0.29
C GLY A 166 8.72 4.77 -0.68
N SER A 167 9.07 3.91 0.25
CA SER A 167 8.88 2.46 0.15
C SER A 167 7.85 1.97 1.17
N LEU A 168 7.39 0.75 0.95
CA LEU A 168 6.52 0.00 1.84
C LEU A 168 7.19 -1.32 2.21
N VAL A 169 6.91 -1.85 3.39
CA VAL A 169 7.11 -3.26 3.71
C VAL A 169 5.75 -3.93 3.85
N ASP A 170 5.49 -4.96 3.04
CA ASP A 170 4.45 -5.95 3.31
C ASP A 170 5.11 -7.18 3.93
N PHE A 171 4.78 -7.48 5.17
CA PHE A 171 5.38 -8.57 5.92
C PHE A 171 5.06 -9.96 5.36
N PHE A 172 3.97 -10.12 4.58
CA PHE A 172 3.72 -11.33 3.83
C PHE A 172 4.77 -11.52 2.71
N HIS A 173 4.99 -10.49 1.88
CA HIS A 173 5.98 -10.54 0.80
C HIS A 173 7.40 -10.65 1.34
N PHE A 174 7.71 -9.88 2.39
CA PHE A 174 9.00 -9.92 3.10
C PHE A 174 9.34 -11.33 3.61
N ALA A 175 8.37 -12.01 4.21
CA ALA A 175 8.56 -13.38 4.69
C ALA A 175 8.65 -14.40 3.54
N TYR A 176 7.86 -14.22 2.48
CA TYR A 176 7.89 -15.07 1.29
C TYR A 176 9.27 -15.04 0.61
N GLU A 177 9.87 -13.86 0.43
CA GLU A 177 11.21 -13.68 -0.14
C GLU A 177 12.33 -14.01 0.86
N LYS A 178 11.99 -14.35 2.09
CA LYS A 178 12.96 -14.66 3.16
C LYS A 178 13.97 -13.53 3.37
N GLU A 179 13.50 -12.30 3.23
CA GLU A 179 14.35 -11.14 3.47
C GLU A 179 14.86 -11.12 4.93
N ASN A 180 16.05 -10.61 5.13
CA ASN A 180 16.56 -10.35 6.47
C ASN A 180 16.20 -8.95 6.95
N ASP A 181 16.19 -8.73 8.24
CA ASP A 181 15.81 -7.46 8.87
C ASP A 181 16.62 -6.25 8.36
N GLY A 182 17.83 -6.49 7.82
CA GLY A 182 18.65 -5.46 7.20
C GLY A 182 17.98 -4.75 6.03
N GLY A 183 17.10 -5.42 5.29
CA GLY A 183 16.29 -4.79 4.23
C GLY A 183 15.45 -3.62 4.76
N ILE A 184 14.86 -3.77 5.94
CA ILE A 184 14.06 -2.73 6.60
C ILE A 184 14.97 -1.73 7.33
N VAL A 185 15.93 -2.23 8.13
CA VAL A 185 16.79 -1.38 8.98
C VAL A 185 17.62 -0.38 8.15
N ASN A 186 18.19 -0.84 7.02
CA ASN A 186 19.03 0.00 6.18
C ASN A 186 18.26 0.99 5.29
N ASN A 187 16.92 0.83 5.19
CA ASN A 187 16.06 1.65 4.34
C ASN A 187 14.92 2.32 5.13
N GLY A 188 15.06 2.40 6.45
CA GLY A 188 14.07 3.02 7.33
C GLY A 188 13.76 4.49 7.00
N ASP A 189 14.71 5.18 6.38
CA ASP A 189 14.57 6.57 5.93
C ASP A 189 13.56 6.77 4.79
N THR A 190 13.29 5.71 4.00
CA THR A 190 12.30 5.73 2.91
C THR A 190 10.99 5.07 3.28
N LEU A 191 10.93 4.31 4.40
CA LEU A 191 9.75 3.54 4.74
C LEU A 191 8.62 4.43 5.24
N MET A 192 7.51 4.50 4.49
CA MET A 192 6.39 5.40 4.76
C MET A 192 5.06 4.70 5.02
N HIS A 193 4.95 3.41 4.70
CA HIS A 193 3.78 2.58 4.95
C HIS A 193 4.16 1.14 5.21
N ALA A 194 3.26 0.36 5.83
CA ALA A 194 3.48 -1.07 6.07
C ALA A 194 2.17 -1.84 5.90
N HIS A 195 2.27 -3.04 5.35
CA HIS A 195 1.18 -4.02 5.28
C HIS A 195 1.50 -5.25 6.11
N LEU A 196 0.45 -5.92 6.57
CA LEU A 196 0.56 -7.08 7.44
C LEU A 196 -0.46 -8.15 7.03
N ALA A 197 0.04 -9.36 6.82
CA ALA A 197 -0.73 -10.59 6.78
C ALA A 197 0.10 -11.75 7.32
N ARG A 198 -0.51 -12.92 7.51
CA ARG A 198 0.20 -14.13 7.91
C ARG A 198 1.17 -14.55 6.80
N PRO A 199 2.40 -14.97 7.15
CA PRO A 199 3.43 -15.31 6.16
C PRO A 199 3.09 -16.56 5.33
N ASP A 200 2.33 -17.50 5.89
CA ASP A 200 2.12 -18.81 5.26
C ASP A 200 0.99 -18.83 4.22
N ASP A 201 -0.06 -18.02 4.43
CA ASP A 201 -1.30 -18.15 3.65
C ASP A 201 -1.95 -16.83 3.26
N ARG A 202 -1.38 -15.69 3.69
CA ARG A 202 -1.87 -14.31 3.47
C ARG A 202 -3.25 -14.04 4.11
N TYR A 203 -3.70 -14.85 5.08
CA TYR A 203 -4.90 -14.52 5.88
C TYR A 203 -4.56 -13.51 6.98
N ALA A 204 -5.62 -12.96 7.62
CA ALA A 204 -5.43 -12.06 8.73
C ALA A 204 -4.73 -12.77 9.92
N PRO A 205 -3.88 -12.05 10.68
CA PRO A 205 -3.25 -12.62 11.86
C PRO A 205 -4.29 -13.12 12.86
N LYS A 206 -3.96 -14.21 13.54
CA LYS A 206 -4.71 -14.75 14.64
C LYS A 206 -3.97 -14.52 15.96
N LEU A 207 -4.62 -14.75 17.07
CA LEU A 207 -4.00 -14.56 18.40
C LEU A 207 -2.72 -15.41 18.56
N GLU A 208 -2.64 -16.57 17.93
CA GLU A 208 -1.43 -17.41 17.90
C GLU A 208 -0.23 -16.76 17.18
N ASP A 209 -0.50 -15.77 16.32
CA ASP A 209 0.52 -15.02 15.56
C ASP A 209 1.01 -13.77 16.31
N ALA A 210 0.51 -13.51 17.52
CA ALA A 210 0.77 -12.27 18.26
C ALA A 210 2.27 -12.03 18.52
N GLU A 211 3.06 -13.07 18.73
CA GLU A 211 4.51 -12.96 18.91
C GLU A 211 5.20 -12.49 17.61
N THR A 212 4.80 -13.04 16.46
CA THR A 212 5.30 -12.64 15.14
C THR A 212 4.92 -11.19 14.83
N VAL A 213 3.67 -10.80 15.10
CA VAL A 213 3.20 -9.43 14.93
C VAL A 213 3.98 -8.47 15.83
N ALA A 214 4.21 -8.83 17.09
CA ALA A 214 4.99 -8.04 18.03
C ALA A 214 6.44 -7.87 17.58
N ARG A 215 7.06 -8.92 17.02
CA ARG A 215 8.41 -8.86 16.43
C ARG A 215 8.47 -7.86 15.28
N TRP A 216 7.53 -7.92 14.35
CA TRP A 216 7.49 -7.00 13.19
C TRP A 216 7.25 -5.55 13.61
N ILE A 217 6.34 -5.32 14.56
CA ILE A 217 6.15 -3.98 15.14
C ILE A 217 7.41 -3.52 15.87
N GLY A 218 8.10 -4.40 16.58
CA GLY A 218 9.38 -4.12 17.21
C GLY A 218 10.45 -3.70 16.19
N LEU A 219 10.49 -4.34 15.02
CA LEU A 219 11.40 -3.99 13.94
C LEU A 219 11.09 -2.60 13.38
N LEU A 220 9.81 -2.27 13.13
CA LEU A 220 9.41 -0.93 12.71
C LEU A 220 9.78 0.14 13.76
N LYS A 221 9.61 -0.16 15.04
CA LYS A 221 10.03 0.76 16.11
C LYS A 221 11.53 0.98 16.16
N SER A 222 12.32 -0.04 15.87
CA SER A 222 13.80 0.05 15.91
C SER A 222 14.36 1.08 14.92
N ILE A 223 13.60 1.39 13.87
CA ILE A 223 13.94 2.42 12.86
C ILE A 223 13.21 3.75 13.10
N ASN A 224 12.57 3.95 14.25
CA ASN A 224 11.73 5.11 14.56
C ASN A 224 10.60 5.33 13.52
N TYR A 225 9.98 4.26 13.04
CA TYR A 225 8.91 4.33 12.07
C TYR A 225 7.70 5.10 12.61
N THR A 226 7.24 6.09 11.86
CA THR A 226 6.11 6.96 12.24
C THR A 226 4.91 6.83 11.30
N GLY A 227 4.97 5.92 10.33
CA GLY A 227 3.90 5.66 9.38
C GLY A 227 2.72 4.89 10.00
N ALA A 228 1.85 4.39 9.14
CA ALA A 228 0.72 3.56 9.51
C ALA A 228 0.93 2.12 9.02
N LEU A 229 0.18 1.17 9.60
CA LEU A 229 0.21 -0.24 9.24
C LEU A 229 -1.21 -0.70 8.95
N SER A 230 -1.42 -1.32 7.78
CA SER A 230 -2.71 -1.92 7.41
C SER A 230 -2.66 -3.43 7.44
N VAL A 231 -3.71 -4.05 7.97
CA VAL A 231 -3.96 -5.48 7.74
C VAL A 231 -4.45 -5.64 6.30
N GLU A 232 -3.59 -6.19 5.43
CA GLU A 232 -3.89 -6.49 4.05
C GLU A 232 -3.92 -8.00 3.83
N SER A 233 -5.09 -8.59 3.90
CA SER A 233 -5.23 -10.04 3.99
C SER A 233 -6.34 -10.59 3.11
N LYS A 234 -6.29 -11.89 2.86
CA LYS A 234 -7.43 -12.67 2.41
C LYS A 234 -8.34 -12.97 3.60
N TYR A 235 -9.63 -13.15 3.36
CA TYR A 235 -10.61 -13.44 4.39
C TYR A 235 -11.59 -14.49 3.91
N LYS A 236 -11.94 -15.44 4.80
CA LYS A 236 -13.08 -16.33 4.67
C LYS A 236 -14.31 -15.71 5.36
N ASP A 237 -14.10 -15.22 6.56
CA ASP A 237 -15.05 -14.45 7.36
C ASP A 237 -14.36 -13.15 7.81
N PHE A 238 -14.67 -12.06 7.14
CA PHE A 238 -14.00 -10.79 7.36
C PHE A 238 -14.12 -10.31 8.81
N GLU A 239 -15.35 -10.29 9.35
CA GLU A 239 -15.60 -9.74 10.69
C GLU A 239 -14.94 -10.57 11.79
N ALA A 240 -15.09 -11.89 11.72
CA ALA A 240 -14.47 -12.79 12.69
C ALA A 240 -12.94 -12.69 12.65
N GLU A 241 -12.35 -12.71 11.45
CA GLU A 241 -10.90 -12.71 11.29
C GLU A 241 -10.25 -11.38 11.67
N ILE A 242 -10.83 -10.21 11.31
CA ILE A 242 -10.25 -8.93 11.76
C ILE A 242 -10.54 -8.63 13.23
N THR A 243 -11.59 -9.23 13.82
CA THR A 243 -11.80 -9.19 15.27
C THR A 243 -10.69 -9.93 16.00
N GLU A 244 -10.27 -11.08 15.48
CA GLU A 244 -9.15 -11.83 16.04
C GLU A 244 -7.81 -11.11 15.80
N ALA A 245 -7.59 -10.60 14.58
CA ALA A 245 -6.39 -9.83 14.26
C ALA A 245 -6.24 -8.58 15.15
N ARG A 246 -7.34 -7.91 15.51
CA ARG A 246 -7.29 -6.75 16.43
C ARG A 246 -6.66 -7.09 17.76
N LYS A 247 -6.92 -8.29 18.29
CA LYS A 247 -6.37 -8.77 19.57
C LYS A 247 -4.86 -8.97 19.52
N CYS A 248 -4.28 -9.22 18.34
CA CYS A 248 -2.82 -9.33 18.20
C CYS A 248 -2.09 -8.02 18.52
N PHE A 249 -2.79 -6.88 18.44
CA PHE A 249 -2.23 -5.57 18.77
C PHE A 249 -2.45 -5.18 20.22
N ASP A 250 -3.29 -5.91 20.96
CA ASP A 250 -3.57 -5.64 22.37
C ASP A 250 -2.31 -5.89 23.22
N GLY A 251 -1.94 -4.91 24.04
CA GLY A 251 -0.73 -5.00 24.87
C GLY A 251 0.58 -4.66 24.13
N ILE A 252 0.55 -4.47 22.81
CA ILE A 252 1.70 -3.92 22.08
C ILE A 252 1.63 -2.39 22.18
N VAL A 253 2.68 -1.78 22.72
CA VAL A 253 2.80 -0.32 22.69
C VAL A 253 3.04 0.09 21.22
N LEU A 254 2.12 0.74 20.58
CA LEU A 254 2.16 1.15 19.16
C LEU A 254 2.83 2.52 18.97
#